data_008ddf745d5748f453d9413abb276b9a
#
_entry.id   008ddf745d5748f453d9413abb276b9a
#
_cell.length_a   1.000
_cell.length_b   1.000
_cell.length_c   1.000
_cell.angle_alpha   90.00
_cell.angle_beta   90.00
_cell.angle_gamma   90.00
#
_symmetry.space_group_name_H-M   'P 1'
#
loop_
_entity.id
_entity.type
_entity.pdbx_description
1 polymer ?
#
loop_
_entity_poly.entity_id
_entity_poly.type
_entity_poly.pdbx_seq_one_letter_code
_entity_poly.pdbx_strand_id
1 'polypeptide(L)'
;MATVDSHYARAILKCSIRRGFNVEQLMREAGLDKDCLDRQSARVEGEKITYMLKHTWAKLNDEFMGCTPNACRPGVFALMCKYALKHATLHEVLLQGIDFYNVLTDDIKMNLSVKSKVAELTIHFLQPQLDVEHFFHEFWLMIWHRFASWVVGKKITLSQVSFPYPKPVHHQELKNAFPCRHNFNQDSLKINFSDQYLTLSPVRTQHQLSVFLKNSPADLITIPGEEKSYKSGIRSLLIHQQHNILLCPDFETLAKHFNLGAQTLRRRLTAEGTSYPQIKDEIRKDMAIDQLLTGACSVADIARALGFSESRSFSRAFKKWTGYNPTQYRQIIHE
;
A
#
# COMPACT_ATOMS: atom_id res chain seq x y z
N MET A 1 0.73 12.85 -12.50
CA MET A 1 1.49 12.30 -11.34
C MET A 1 0.84 12.79 -10.06
N ALA A 2 0.82 11.97 -9.01
CA ALA A 2 0.31 12.39 -7.69
C ALA A 2 1.27 13.42 -7.10
N THR A 3 0.73 14.49 -6.53
CA THR A 3 1.50 15.54 -5.85
C THR A 3 1.01 15.70 -4.42
N VAL A 4 1.89 16.07 -3.52
CA VAL A 4 1.59 16.37 -2.11
C VAL A 4 2.02 17.79 -1.74
N ASP A 5 1.54 18.29 -0.62
CA ASP A 5 1.93 19.60 -0.11
C ASP A 5 3.43 19.64 0.22
N SER A 6 4.07 20.75 -0.06
CA SER A 6 5.49 21.01 0.26
C SER A 6 5.80 20.92 1.77
N HIS A 7 4.77 20.98 2.63
CA HIS A 7 4.91 20.75 4.06
C HIS A 7 5.62 19.42 4.36
N TYR A 8 5.24 18.34 3.69
CA TYR A 8 5.85 17.02 3.90
C TYR A 8 7.34 16.99 3.50
N ALA A 9 7.70 17.63 2.38
CA ALA A 9 9.10 17.78 2.01
C ALA A 9 9.89 18.55 3.08
N ARG A 10 9.35 19.68 3.55
CA ARG A 10 9.97 20.48 4.63
C ARG A 10 10.13 19.69 5.92
N ALA A 11 9.12 18.91 6.31
CA ALA A 11 9.17 18.09 7.51
C ALA A 11 10.28 17.03 7.44
N ILE A 12 10.42 16.33 6.30
CA ILE A 12 11.50 15.36 6.05
C ILE A 12 12.88 16.05 6.14
N LEU A 13 13.02 17.24 5.54
CA LEU A 13 14.26 18.00 5.62
C LEU A 13 14.59 18.40 7.07
N LYS A 14 13.61 18.85 7.85
CA LYS A 14 13.81 19.19 9.26
C LYS A 14 14.25 17.98 10.10
N CYS A 15 13.71 16.79 9.84
CA CYS A 15 14.19 15.55 10.45
C CYS A 15 15.67 15.30 10.12
N SER A 16 16.04 15.47 8.84
CA SER A 16 17.42 15.30 8.36
C SER A 16 18.39 16.32 8.98
N ILE A 17 18.00 17.61 9.06
CA ILE A 17 18.81 18.68 9.69
C ILE A 17 19.10 18.36 11.16
N ARG A 18 18.08 17.98 11.93
CA ARG A 18 18.25 17.65 13.36
C ARG A 18 19.24 16.50 13.60
N ARG A 19 19.47 15.68 12.59
CA ARG A 19 20.42 14.56 12.63
C ARG A 19 21.76 14.89 11.96
N GLY A 20 22.00 16.17 11.62
CA GLY A 20 23.27 16.66 11.09
C GLY A 20 23.53 16.37 9.61
N PHE A 21 22.48 16.06 8.82
CA PHE A 21 22.65 15.80 7.39
C PHE A 21 22.67 17.07 6.53
N ASN A 22 23.44 17.00 5.45
CA ASN A 22 23.49 18.06 4.45
C ASN A 22 22.21 18.03 3.59
N VAL A 23 21.28 18.92 3.91
CA VAL A 23 19.98 19.04 3.24
C VAL A 23 20.10 19.53 1.81
N GLU A 24 21.10 20.35 1.49
CA GLU A 24 21.31 20.86 0.13
C GLU A 24 21.64 19.73 -0.84
N GLN A 25 22.41 18.76 -0.37
CA GLN A 25 22.68 17.54 -1.16
C GLN A 25 21.40 16.76 -1.38
N LEU A 26 20.61 16.48 -0.34
CA LEU A 26 19.35 15.75 -0.43
C LEU A 26 18.36 16.45 -1.38
N MET A 27 18.25 17.77 -1.31
CA MET A 27 17.39 18.54 -2.20
C MET A 27 17.84 18.45 -3.66
N ARG A 28 19.13 18.61 -3.95
CA ARG A 28 19.68 18.49 -5.31
C ARG A 28 19.42 17.10 -5.90
N GLU A 29 19.70 16.05 -5.13
CA GLU A 29 19.51 14.66 -5.55
C GLU A 29 18.02 14.33 -5.77
N ALA A 30 17.11 14.92 -4.98
CA ALA A 30 15.66 14.80 -5.16
C ALA A 30 15.10 15.69 -6.27
N GLY A 31 15.91 16.56 -6.86
CA GLY A 31 15.47 17.52 -7.88
C GLY A 31 14.46 18.56 -7.31
N LEU A 32 14.70 19.04 -6.09
CA LEU A 32 13.86 20.04 -5.42
C LEU A 32 14.56 21.41 -5.41
N ASP A 33 13.84 22.43 -5.84
CA ASP A 33 14.28 23.81 -5.74
C ASP A 33 13.93 24.40 -4.37
N LYS A 34 14.83 25.24 -3.84
CA LYS A 34 14.62 25.96 -2.58
C LYS A 34 13.36 26.83 -2.63
N ASP A 35 13.13 27.49 -3.75
CA ASP A 35 11.95 28.34 -3.98
C ASP A 35 10.62 27.55 -3.91
N CYS A 36 10.63 26.26 -4.28
CA CYS A 36 9.45 25.40 -4.17
C CYS A 36 9.09 25.12 -2.72
N LEU A 37 10.07 25.08 -1.82
CA LEU A 37 9.88 24.83 -0.39
C LEU A 37 9.48 26.08 0.39
N ASP A 38 9.90 27.25 -0.06
CA ASP A 38 9.60 28.54 0.60
C ASP A 38 8.17 29.01 0.34
N ARG A 39 7.51 28.50 -0.72
CA ARG A 39 6.11 28.82 -1.01
C ARG A 39 5.18 27.96 -0.16
N GLN A 40 4.30 28.60 0.60
CA GLN A 40 3.22 27.92 1.30
C GLN A 40 2.31 27.21 0.27
N SER A 41 1.97 25.95 0.56
CA SER A 41 1.09 25.12 -0.28
C SER A 41 1.62 24.83 -1.70
N ALA A 42 2.92 24.91 -1.94
CA ALA A 42 3.51 24.41 -3.17
C ALA A 42 3.31 22.89 -3.28
N ARG A 43 3.18 22.40 -4.51
CA ARG A 43 2.97 20.96 -4.78
C ARG A 43 4.29 20.30 -5.16
N VAL A 44 4.60 19.19 -4.51
CA VAL A 44 5.79 18.37 -4.76
C VAL A 44 5.36 17.03 -5.34
N GLU A 45 6.04 16.56 -6.36
CA GLU A 45 5.78 15.26 -6.98
C GLU A 45 6.03 14.13 -5.98
N GLY A 46 5.14 13.14 -5.95
CA GLY A 46 5.23 12.00 -5.02
C GLY A 46 6.52 11.21 -5.15
N GLU A 47 7.10 11.13 -6.36
CA GLU A 47 8.38 10.47 -6.59
C GLU A 47 9.54 11.16 -5.85
N LYS A 48 9.54 12.50 -5.80
CA LYS A 48 10.55 13.28 -5.07
C LYS A 48 10.46 13.05 -3.57
N ILE A 49 9.23 13.01 -3.03
CA ILE A 49 8.98 12.66 -1.61
C ILE A 49 9.45 11.25 -1.32
N THR A 50 9.15 10.31 -2.21
CA THR A 50 9.60 8.92 -2.09
C THR A 50 11.12 8.81 -2.06
N TYR A 51 11.81 9.54 -2.92
CA TYR A 51 13.27 9.60 -2.93
C TYR A 51 13.81 10.12 -1.60
N MET A 52 13.26 11.26 -1.12
CA MET A 52 13.66 11.86 0.15
C MET A 52 13.47 10.90 1.33
N LEU A 53 12.33 10.24 1.42
CA LEU A 53 12.06 9.27 2.49
C LEU A 53 13.06 8.10 2.45
N LYS A 54 13.24 7.47 1.30
CA LYS A 54 14.19 6.34 1.15
C LYS A 54 15.62 6.74 1.49
N HIS A 55 16.04 7.92 1.04
CA HIS A 55 17.36 8.43 1.34
C HIS A 55 17.53 8.71 2.84
N THR A 56 16.54 9.34 3.46
CA THR A 56 16.54 9.62 4.91
C THR A 56 16.57 8.33 5.71
N TRP A 57 15.73 7.33 5.39
CA TRP A 57 15.76 6.01 6.04
C TRP A 57 17.12 5.33 5.94
N ALA A 58 17.72 5.32 4.75
CA ALA A 58 19.02 4.71 4.53
C ALA A 58 20.14 5.43 5.31
N LYS A 59 20.15 6.76 5.29
CA LYS A 59 21.17 7.57 5.97
C LYS A 59 21.07 7.51 7.49
N LEU A 60 19.83 7.55 8.03
CA LEU A 60 19.59 7.43 9.47
C LEU A 60 19.66 5.99 9.95
N ASN A 61 19.60 5.00 9.06
CA ASN A 61 19.34 3.60 9.37
C ASN A 61 18.08 3.45 10.24
N ASP A 62 17.02 4.22 9.92
CA ASP A 62 15.84 4.37 10.75
C ASP A 62 14.59 4.70 9.92
N GLU A 63 13.60 3.77 9.88
CA GLU A 63 12.30 3.98 9.23
C GLU A 63 11.43 5.00 9.99
N PHE A 64 11.70 5.25 11.28
CA PHE A 64 11.00 6.25 12.10
C PHE A 64 11.60 7.65 11.99
N MET A 65 12.69 7.80 11.24
CA MET A 65 13.31 9.11 10.91
C MET A 65 13.68 9.96 12.12
N GLY A 66 14.00 9.33 13.25
CA GLY A 66 14.31 10.01 14.49
C GLY A 66 13.10 10.68 15.16
N CYS A 67 11.89 10.34 14.77
CA CYS A 67 10.64 10.82 15.39
C CYS A 67 10.24 9.99 16.61
N THR A 68 11.03 8.98 16.97
CA THR A 68 10.91 8.15 18.18
C THR A 68 12.24 8.13 18.93
N PRO A 69 12.24 7.77 20.24
CA PRO A 69 13.46 7.60 21.02
C PRO A 69 14.44 6.59 20.41
N ASN A 70 13.91 5.43 20.00
CA ASN A 70 14.68 4.34 19.43
C ASN A 70 14.49 4.26 17.92
N ALA A 71 15.58 3.89 17.21
CA ALA A 71 15.54 3.75 15.76
C ALA A 71 14.88 2.42 15.35
N CYS A 72 14.09 2.46 14.27
CA CYS A 72 13.54 1.29 13.61
C CYS A 72 14.35 0.99 12.33
N ARG A 73 15.09 -0.10 12.31
CA ARG A 73 15.94 -0.45 11.16
C ARG A 73 15.15 -0.59 9.86
N PRO A 74 15.69 -0.11 8.72
CA PRO A 74 15.07 -0.32 7.41
C PRO A 74 14.85 -1.81 7.11
N GLY A 75 13.65 -2.13 6.63
CA GLY A 75 13.20 -3.49 6.35
C GLY A 75 12.24 -4.07 7.40
N VAL A 76 12.08 -3.42 8.54
CA VAL A 76 11.15 -3.86 9.61
C VAL A 76 9.70 -3.81 9.11
N PHE A 77 9.28 -2.74 8.43
CA PHE A 77 7.96 -2.67 7.81
C PHE A 77 7.74 -3.80 6.79
N ALA A 78 8.73 -4.07 5.97
CA ALA A 78 8.65 -5.16 4.99
C ALA A 78 8.52 -6.54 5.66
N LEU A 79 9.22 -6.77 6.78
CA LEU A 79 9.12 -8.00 7.55
C LEU A 79 7.73 -8.15 8.17
N MET A 80 7.20 -7.09 8.79
CA MET A 80 5.84 -7.05 9.33
C MET A 80 4.80 -7.39 8.24
N CYS A 81 4.87 -6.75 7.07
CA CYS A 81 3.94 -7.01 5.97
C CYS A 81 3.98 -8.49 5.51
N LYS A 82 5.17 -9.08 5.38
CA LYS A 82 5.33 -10.50 5.00
C LYS A 82 4.75 -11.45 6.04
N TYR A 83 4.86 -11.10 7.30
CA TYR A 83 4.30 -11.88 8.41
C TYR A 83 2.77 -11.75 8.45
N ALA A 84 2.26 -10.53 8.47
CA ALA A 84 0.84 -10.25 8.63
C ALA A 84 -0.01 -10.74 7.44
N LEU A 85 0.50 -10.68 6.20
CA LEU A 85 -0.26 -11.05 4.99
C LEU A 85 -0.59 -12.57 4.89
N LYS A 86 -0.09 -13.40 5.79
CA LYS A 86 -0.39 -14.85 5.82
C LYS A 86 -1.74 -15.20 6.44
N HIS A 87 -2.46 -14.24 7.00
CA HIS A 87 -3.68 -14.44 7.75
C HIS A 87 -4.93 -14.33 6.85
N ALA A 88 -6.05 -14.88 7.30
CA ALA A 88 -7.23 -15.09 6.47
C ALA A 88 -8.13 -13.86 6.33
N THR A 89 -8.11 -12.96 7.31
CA THR A 89 -8.98 -11.77 7.35
C THR A 89 -8.17 -10.51 7.57
N LEU A 90 -8.72 -9.35 7.17
CA LEU A 90 -8.11 -8.06 7.46
C LEU A 90 -7.94 -7.82 8.97
N HIS A 91 -8.90 -8.31 9.78
CA HIS A 91 -8.81 -8.23 11.23
C HIS A 91 -7.53 -8.87 11.75
N GLU A 92 -7.28 -10.11 11.35
CA GLU A 92 -6.07 -10.84 11.74
C GLU A 92 -4.80 -10.17 11.21
N VAL A 93 -4.81 -9.72 9.95
CA VAL A 93 -3.66 -8.99 9.35
C VAL A 93 -3.32 -7.75 10.17
N LEU A 94 -4.32 -6.94 10.57
CA LEU A 94 -4.09 -5.75 11.37
C LEU A 94 -3.63 -6.10 12.78
N LEU A 95 -4.25 -7.07 13.45
CA LEU A 95 -3.84 -7.50 14.78
C LEU A 95 -2.39 -7.99 14.80
N GLN A 96 -2.02 -8.86 13.86
CA GLN A 96 -0.65 -9.37 13.77
C GLN A 96 0.38 -8.27 13.49
N GLY A 97 0.04 -7.30 12.65
CA GLY A 97 0.91 -6.17 12.40
C GLY A 97 1.04 -5.24 13.63
N ILE A 98 -0.05 -5.03 14.36
CA ILE A 98 -0.09 -4.27 15.61
C ILE A 98 0.74 -4.96 16.69
N ASP A 99 0.52 -6.26 16.89
CA ASP A 99 1.26 -7.05 17.88
C ASP A 99 2.77 -7.09 17.54
N PHE A 100 3.10 -7.19 16.25
CA PHE A 100 4.49 -7.12 15.80
C PHE A 100 5.17 -5.84 16.25
N TYR A 101 4.56 -4.67 16.04
CA TYR A 101 5.14 -3.39 16.47
C TYR A 101 5.09 -3.20 17.99
N ASN A 102 4.03 -3.64 18.65
CA ASN A 102 3.91 -3.58 20.12
C ASN A 102 4.97 -4.42 20.84
N VAL A 103 5.46 -5.50 20.20
CA VAL A 103 6.57 -6.33 20.69
C VAL A 103 7.92 -5.72 20.31
N LEU A 104 8.02 -5.13 19.09
CA LEU A 104 9.28 -4.59 18.58
C LEU A 104 9.75 -3.36 19.37
N THR A 105 8.83 -2.49 19.80
CA THR A 105 9.16 -1.20 20.41
C THR A 105 8.10 -0.76 21.43
N ASP A 106 8.57 -0.05 22.45
CA ASP A 106 7.70 0.68 23.38
C ASP A 106 7.38 2.10 22.92
N ASP A 107 8.05 2.59 21.89
CA ASP A 107 7.92 3.97 21.42
C ASP A 107 6.56 4.26 20.77
N ILE A 108 5.93 3.23 20.20
CA ILE A 108 4.62 3.31 19.55
C ILE A 108 3.75 2.16 20.08
N LYS A 109 2.63 2.49 20.68
CA LYS A 109 1.64 1.49 21.11
C LYS A 109 0.37 1.64 20.29
N MET A 110 -0.09 0.52 19.76
CA MET A 110 -1.27 0.47 18.90
C MET A 110 -2.29 -0.52 19.45
N ASN A 111 -3.55 -0.21 19.22
CA ASN A 111 -4.67 -1.08 19.59
C ASN A 111 -5.79 -0.98 18.55
N LEU A 112 -6.39 -2.13 18.21
CA LEU A 112 -7.57 -2.23 17.38
C LEU A 112 -8.73 -2.70 18.24
N SER A 113 -9.80 -1.92 18.30
CA SER A 113 -11.03 -2.28 19.01
C SER A 113 -12.25 -2.15 18.13
N VAL A 114 -13.30 -2.90 18.44
CA VAL A 114 -14.57 -2.84 17.71
C VAL A 114 -15.70 -2.56 18.72
N LYS A 115 -16.44 -1.47 18.47
CA LYS A 115 -17.62 -1.10 19.26
C LYS A 115 -18.74 -0.63 18.34
N SER A 116 -19.94 -1.13 18.51
CA SER A 116 -21.15 -0.67 17.79
C SER A 116 -20.95 -0.62 16.25
N LYS A 117 -20.36 -1.67 15.67
CA LYS A 117 -20.06 -1.79 14.23
C LYS A 117 -19.00 -0.80 13.70
N VAL A 118 -18.26 -0.18 14.58
CA VAL A 118 -17.14 0.70 14.25
C VAL A 118 -15.85 0.07 14.74
N ALA A 119 -14.91 -0.10 13.82
CA ALA A 119 -13.52 -0.44 14.14
C ALA A 119 -12.75 0.84 14.41
N GLU A 120 -11.99 0.87 15.49
CA GLU A 120 -11.14 1.97 15.89
C GLU A 120 -9.70 1.47 16.05
N LEU A 121 -8.79 1.98 15.20
CA LEU A 121 -7.36 1.83 15.38
C LEU A 121 -6.84 3.06 16.12
N THR A 122 -6.28 2.83 17.32
CA THR A 122 -5.69 3.85 18.18
C THR A 122 -4.17 3.70 18.19
N ILE A 123 -3.46 4.82 18.14
CA ILE A 123 -2.01 4.89 18.14
C ILE A 123 -1.54 5.89 19.17
N HIS A 124 -0.62 5.49 20.04
CA HIS A 124 0.03 6.32 21.05
C HIS A 124 1.53 6.33 20.82
N PHE A 125 2.12 7.52 20.81
CA PHE A 125 3.56 7.72 20.76
C PHE A 125 4.08 8.05 22.15
N LEU A 126 5.15 7.38 22.58
CA LEU A 126 5.73 7.58 23.93
C LEU A 126 6.27 9.00 24.10
N GLN A 127 6.89 9.54 23.06
CA GLN A 127 7.46 10.89 23.07
C GLN A 127 7.01 11.69 21.83
N PRO A 128 5.73 12.11 21.78
CA PRO A 128 5.16 12.80 20.62
C PRO A 128 5.85 14.13 20.29
N GLN A 129 6.54 14.75 21.27
CA GLN A 129 7.29 16.00 21.09
C GLN A 129 8.52 15.86 20.16
N LEU A 130 8.97 14.64 19.86
CA LEU A 130 10.03 14.40 18.88
C LEU A 130 9.56 14.65 17.45
N ASP A 131 8.27 14.55 17.17
CA ASP A 131 7.65 14.83 15.88
C ASP A 131 7.02 16.24 15.85
N VAL A 132 7.86 17.26 15.90
CA VAL A 132 7.45 18.66 16.02
C VAL A 132 6.51 19.11 14.89
N GLU A 133 6.70 18.58 13.69
CA GLU A 133 5.89 18.91 12.50
C GLU A 133 4.66 18.00 12.33
N HIS A 134 4.43 17.07 13.26
CA HIS A 134 3.40 16.03 13.21
C HIS A 134 3.45 15.14 11.96
N PHE A 135 4.56 15.20 11.23
CA PHE A 135 4.76 14.47 9.98
C PHE A 135 4.69 12.95 10.17
N PHE A 136 5.38 12.44 11.19
CA PHE A 136 5.44 11.00 11.45
C PHE A 136 4.10 10.47 11.97
N HIS A 137 3.37 11.22 12.78
CA HIS A 137 2.02 10.90 13.20
C HIS A 137 1.09 10.71 11.99
N GLU A 138 1.09 11.68 11.08
CA GLU A 138 0.26 11.67 9.88
C GLU A 138 0.68 10.56 8.90
N PHE A 139 1.98 10.41 8.70
CA PHE A 139 2.56 9.40 7.82
C PHE A 139 2.29 7.98 8.34
N TRP A 140 2.46 7.75 9.66
CA TRP A 140 2.20 6.45 10.29
C TRP A 140 0.73 6.04 10.16
N LEU A 141 -0.18 6.99 10.40
CA LEU A 141 -1.61 6.77 10.21
C LEU A 141 -1.96 6.46 8.76
N MET A 142 -1.32 7.18 7.83
CA MET A 142 -1.48 6.96 6.40
C MET A 142 -0.99 5.56 6.00
N ILE A 143 0.17 5.12 6.49
CA ILE A 143 0.71 3.78 6.25
C ILE A 143 -0.33 2.71 6.61
N TRP A 144 -0.89 2.75 7.81
CA TRP A 144 -1.85 1.75 8.27
C TRP A 144 -3.14 1.75 7.45
N HIS A 145 -3.69 2.92 7.17
CA HIS A 145 -4.89 3.05 6.33
C HIS A 145 -4.66 2.54 4.90
N ARG A 146 -3.53 2.93 4.29
CA ARG A 146 -3.20 2.54 2.93
C ARG A 146 -2.84 1.07 2.82
N PHE A 147 -2.07 0.56 3.75
CA PHE A 147 -1.75 -0.87 3.82
C PHE A 147 -3.01 -1.72 3.96
N ALA A 148 -3.91 -1.39 4.89
CA ALA A 148 -5.18 -2.08 5.05
C ALA A 148 -6.02 -2.06 3.76
N SER A 149 -6.15 -0.90 3.12
CA SER A 149 -6.87 -0.75 1.85
C SER A 149 -6.22 -1.55 0.72
N TRP A 150 -4.89 -1.57 0.67
CA TRP A 150 -4.12 -2.33 -0.31
C TRP A 150 -4.30 -3.85 -0.10
N VAL A 151 -4.23 -4.32 1.12
CA VAL A 151 -4.41 -5.74 1.48
C VAL A 151 -5.72 -6.29 0.95
N VAL A 152 -6.82 -5.57 1.14
CA VAL A 152 -8.16 -6.00 0.69
C VAL A 152 -8.50 -5.56 -0.73
N GLY A 153 -7.60 -4.81 -1.41
CA GLY A 153 -7.82 -4.31 -2.76
C GLY A 153 -8.99 -3.35 -2.90
N LYS A 154 -9.43 -2.74 -1.79
CA LYS A 154 -10.61 -1.86 -1.73
C LYS A 154 -10.31 -0.67 -0.83
N LYS A 155 -10.69 0.53 -1.26
CA LYS A 155 -10.59 1.72 -0.41
C LYS A 155 -11.43 1.54 0.85
N ILE A 156 -10.78 1.57 2.01
CA ILE A 156 -11.45 1.62 3.30
C ILE A 156 -11.88 3.07 3.54
N THR A 157 -13.21 3.29 3.57
CA THR A 157 -13.77 4.60 3.86
C THR A 157 -13.71 4.86 5.36
N LEU A 158 -13.01 5.92 5.74
CA LEU A 158 -12.95 6.37 7.12
C LEU A 158 -14.20 7.18 7.47
N SER A 159 -14.73 7.00 8.66
CA SER A 159 -15.81 7.83 9.21
C SER A 159 -15.25 9.08 9.89
N GLN A 160 -14.14 8.93 10.60
CA GLN A 160 -13.43 10.05 11.25
C GLN A 160 -11.96 9.72 11.51
N VAL A 161 -11.17 10.79 11.68
CA VAL A 161 -9.79 10.77 12.14
C VAL A 161 -9.64 11.71 13.32
N SER A 162 -8.89 11.29 14.33
CA SER A 162 -8.60 12.09 15.53
C SER A 162 -7.09 12.33 15.65
N PHE A 163 -6.72 13.56 15.93
CA PHE A 163 -5.33 14.00 16.06
C PHE A 163 -5.07 14.57 17.47
N PRO A 164 -3.94 14.20 18.13
CA PRO A 164 -3.61 14.66 19.48
C PRO A 164 -2.96 16.06 19.52
N TYR A 165 -3.12 16.85 18.48
CA TYR A 165 -2.54 18.18 18.35
C TYR A 165 -3.56 19.19 17.79
N PRO A 166 -3.32 20.49 17.91
CA PRO A 166 -4.18 21.54 17.36
C PRO A 166 -4.26 21.44 15.84
N LYS A 167 -5.34 21.99 15.27
CA LYS A 167 -5.52 22.04 13.80
C LYS A 167 -4.32 22.70 13.13
N PRO A 168 -3.55 21.97 12.27
CA PRO A 168 -2.35 22.50 11.66
C PRO A 168 -2.68 23.40 10.46
N VAL A 169 -1.70 24.21 10.04
CA VAL A 169 -1.84 25.12 8.87
C VAL A 169 -2.11 24.31 7.59
N HIS A 170 -1.48 23.14 7.43
CA HIS A 170 -1.65 22.24 6.29
C HIS A 170 -2.89 21.33 6.38
N HIS A 171 -3.88 21.66 7.24
CA HIS A 171 -5.07 20.81 7.44
C HIS A 171 -5.86 20.51 6.16
N GLN A 172 -5.73 21.31 5.11
CA GLN A 172 -6.37 21.02 3.84
C GLN A 172 -5.75 19.78 3.16
N GLU A 173 -4.44 19.59 3.31
CA GLU A 173 -3.77 18.39 2.82
C GLU A 173 -4.20 17.14 3.63
N LEU A 174 -4.42 17.28 4.94
CA LEU A 174 -5.00 16.20 5.74
C LEU A 174 -6.39 15.80 5.25
N LYS A 175 -7.22 16.75 4.79
CA LYS A 175 -8.53 16.42 4.18
C LYS A 175 -8.38 15.67 2.85
N ASN A 176 -7.34 15.96 2.09
CA ASN A 176 -7.03 15.21 0.88
C ASN A 176 -6.56 13.79 1.21
N ALA A 177 -5.71 13.66 2.23
CA ALA A 177 -5.19 12.37 2.69
C ALA A 177 -6.27 11.49 3.37
N PHE A 178 -7.14 12.12 4.17
CA PHE A 178 -8.20 11.47 4.93
C PHE A 178 -9.54 12.20 4.68
N PRO A 179 -10.28 11.91 3.60
CA PRO A 179 -11.52 12.60 3.25
C PRO A 179 -12.69 12.17 4.15
N CYS A 180 -12.62 12.55 5.43
CA CYS A 180 -13.60 12.25 6.46
C CYS A 180 -13.67 13.38 7.51
N ARG A 181 -14.41 13.18 8.60
CA ARG A 181 -14.44 14.13 9.73
C ARG A 181 -13.10 14.12 10.47
N HIS A 182 -12.54 15.31 10.74
CA HIS A 182 -11.31 15.50 11.53
C HIS A 182 -11.63 16.07 12.90
N ASN A 183 -11.07 15.47 13.94
CA ASN A 183 -11.14 15.93 15.31
C ASN A 183 -9.72 16.23 15.79
N PHE A 184 -9.45 17.48 16.20
CA PHE A 184 -8.15 17.91 16.74
C PHE A 184 -8.20 18.03 18.25
N ASN A 185 -7.03 18.15 18.91
CA ASN A 185 -6.89 18.23 20.38
C ASN A 185 -7.51 17.03 21.11
N GLN A 186 -7.31 15.83 20.58
CA GLN A 186 -7.77 14.59 21.16
C GLN A 186 -6.65 13.92 21.98
N ASP A 187 -7.01 12.93 22.80
CA ASP A 187 -6.03 12.23 23.66
C ASP A 187 -5.07 11.32 22.88
N SER A 188 -5.43 10.93 21.66
CA SER A 188 -4.65 9.97 20.86
C SER A 188 -4.93 10.11 19.38
N LEU A 189 -4.01 9.59 18.58
CA LEU A 189 -4.15 9.46 17.12
C LEU A 189 -5.07 8.27 16.82
N LYS A 190 -6.16 8.48 16.06
CA LYS A 190 -7.14 7.42 15.76
C LYS A 190 -7.70 7.51 14.37
N ILE A 191 -8.03 6.34 13.79
CA ILE A 191 -8.94 6.23 12.65
C ILE A 191 -10.11 5.32 12.98
N ASN A 192 -11.29 5.70 12.49
CA ASN A 192 -12.52 4.95 12.64
C ASN A 192 -13.10 4.58 11.27
N PHE A 193 -13.52 3.33 11.12
CA PHE A 193 -14.12 2.80 9.90
C PHE A 193 -15.12 1.69 10.23
N SER A 194 -15.93 1.26 9.25
CA SER A 194 -16.89 0.17 9.46
C SER A 194 -16.17 -1.15 9.75
N ASP A 195 -16.63 -1.90 10.77
CA ASP A 195 -16.11 -3.22 11.12
C ASP A 195 -16.29 -4.26 10.01
N GLN A 196 -17.22 -4.02 9.06
CA GLN A 196 -17.41 -4.87 7.89
C GLN A 196 -16.15 -5.05 7.05
N TYR A 197 -15.23 -4.06 7.04
CA TYR A 197 -13.96 -4.22 6.35
C TYR A 197 -13.05 -5.27 7.00
N LEU A 198 -13.18 -5.49 8.30
CA LEU A 198 -12.34 -6.43 9.06
C LEU A 198 -12.58 -7.90 8.66
N THR A 199 -13.77 -8.21 8.14
CA THR A 199 -14.12 -9.57 7.69
C THR A 199 -13.62 -9.88 6.26
N LEU A 200 -13.12 -8.88 5.53
CA LEU A 200 -12.62 -9.09 4.18
C LEU A 200 -11.32 -9.89 4.17
N SER A 201 -11.20 -10.78 3.20
CA SER A 201 -9.95 -11.55 3.00
C SER A 201 -8.90 -10.72 2.26
N PRO A 202 -7.61 -10.90 2.59
CA PRO A 202 -6.52 -10.37 1.79
C PRO A 202 -6.59 -10.88 0.34
N VAL A 203 -6.37 -9.98 -0.61
CA VAL A 203 -6.40 -10.29 -2.06
C VAL A 203 -5.04 -10.18 -2.71
N ARG A 204 -3.99 -9.98 -1.91
CA ARG A 204 -2.62 -9.76 -2.38
C ARG A 204 -1.78 -11.01 -2.25
N THR A 205 -1.00 -11.29 -3.30
CA THR A 205 -0.01 -12.36 -3.31
C THR A 205 1.33 -11.89 -2.74
N GLN A 206 2.21 -12.83 -2.39
CA GLN A 206 3.58 -12.50 -1.95
C GLN A 206 4.38 -11.76 -3.04
N HIS A 207 4.15 -12.09 -4.32
CA HIS A 207 4.76 -11.38 -5.43
C HIS A 207 4.30 -9.91 -5.49
N GLN A 208 2.98 -9.67 -5.34
CA GLN A 208 2.43 -8.31 -5.29
C GLN A 208 2.95 -7.53 -4.09
N LEU A 209 3.14 -8.20 -2.93
CA LEU A 209 3.76 -7.59 -1.78
C LEU A 209 5.21 -7.15 -2.09
N SER A 210 5.99 -7.98 -2.77
CA SER A 210 7.36 -7.62 -3.15
C SER A 210 7.41 -6.38 -4.06
N VAL A 211 6.47 -6.27 -5.01
CA VAL A 211 6.34 -5.09 -5.88
C VAL A 211 5.91 -3.86 -5.07
N PHE A 212 4.91 -4.00 -4.20
CA PHE A 212 4.44 -2.93 -3.33
C PHE A 212 5.57 -2.38 -2.44
N LEU A 213 6.33 -3.26 -1.78
CA LEU A 213 7.46 -2.87 -0.92
C LEU A 213 8.59 -2.20 -1.71
N LYS A 214 8.86 -2.65 -2.94
CA LYS A 214 9.85 -2.02 -3.82
C LYS A 214 9.46 -0.58 -4.19
N ASN A 215 8.18 -0.35 -4.46
CA ASN A 215 7.64 0.96 -4.84
C ASN A 215 7.34 1.84 -3.62
N SER A 216 7.18 1.25 -2.44
CA SER A 216 6.91 1.99 -1.21
C SER A 216 8.05 2.99 -0.91
N PRO A 217 7.75 4.20 -0.41
CA PRO A 217 6.45 4.68 0.04
C PRO A 217 5.57 5.34 -1.05
N ALA A 218 5.93 5.32 -2.34
CA ALA A 218 5.12 5.94 -3.39
C ALA A 218 3.68 5.38 -3.41
N ASP A 219 3.55 4.04 -3.30
CA ASP A 219 2.25 3.37 -3.26
C ASP A 219 1.45 3.65 -1.96
N LEU A 220 2.10 4.20 -0.93
CA LEU A 220 1.47 4.64 0.32
C LEU A 220 1.01 6.10 0.26
N ILE A 221 1.58 6.92 -0.62
CA ILE A 221 1.17 8.32 -0.81
C ILE A 221 -0.15 8.38 -1.58
N THR A 222 -0.38 7.45 -2.50
CA THR A 222 -1.64 7.31 -3.23
C THR A 222 -2.60 6.40 -2.48
N ILE A 223 -3.91 6.69 -2.48
CA ILE A 223 -4.90 5.80 -1.85
C ILE A 223 -5.13 4.60 -2.76
N PRO A 224 -4.78 3.36 -2.35
CA PRO A 224 -5.18 2.18 -3.10
C PRO A 224 -6.70 2.13 -3.20
N GLY A 225 -7.23 2.01 -4.43
CA GLY A 225 -8.69 2.04 -4.67
C GLY A 225 -9.27 3.44 -4.92
N GLU A 226 -8.52 4.53 -4.80
CA GLU A 226 -8.84 5.84 -5.40
C GLU A 226 -8.39 5.96 -6.85
N GLU A 227 -7.58 5.04 -7.33
CA GLU A 227 -7.44 4.91 -8.75
C GLU A 227 -8.85 4.66 -9.31
N LYS A 228 -9.41 5.67 -9.97
CA LYS A 228 -10.54 5.53 -10.90
C LYS A 228 -10.12 4.64 -12.08
N SER A 229 -9.22 3.71 -11.83
CA SER A 229 -8.62 2.79 -12.77
C SER A 229 -9.53 1.58 -12.87
N TYR A 230 -10.12 1.43 -14.02
CA TYR A 230 -10.89 0.24 -14.37
C TYR A 230 -9.99 -1.01 -14.30
N LYS A 231 -8.69 -0.88 -14.57
CA LYS A 231 -7.69 -1.94 -14.39
C LYS A 231 -7.70 -2.45 -12.95
N SER A 232 -7.60 -1.58 -11.96
CA SER A 232 -7.55 -1.94 -10.54
C SER A 232 -8.89 -2.56 -10.08
N GLY A 233 -10.02 -1.97 -10.47
CA GLY A 233 -11.34 -2.51 -10.17
C GLY A 233 -11.59 -3.89 -10.75
N ILE A 234 -11.18 -4.13 -12.01
CA ILE A 234 -11.28 -5.44 -12.68
C ILE A 234 -10.38 -6.45 -11.97
N ARG A 235 -9.15 -6.05 -11.64
CA ARG A 235 -8.21 -6.92 -10.92
C ARG A 235 -8.78 -7.36 -9.58
N SER A 236 -9.31 -6.44 -8.78
CA SER A 236 -9.96 -6.74 -7.50
C SER A 236 -11.14 -7.70 -7.67
N LEU A 237 -12.00 -7.46 -8.66
CA LEU A 237 -13.14 -8.33 -8.96
C LEU A 237 -12.70 -9.77 -9.28
N LEU A 238 -11.66 -9.94 -10.10
CA LEU A 238 -11.22 -11.27 -10.54
C LEU A 238 -10.49 -12.06 -9.45
N ILE A 239 -9.80 -11.38 -8.53
CA ILE A 239 -9.06 -12.01 -7.44
C ILE A 239 -9.96 -12.38 -6.26
N HIS A 240 -11.07 -11.67 -6.03
CA HIS A 240 -12.03 -11.95 -4.94
C HIS A 240 -12.84 -13.25 -5.11
N GLN A 241 -12.60 -14.04 -6.16
CA GLN A 241 -13.30 -15.29 -6.36
C GLN A 241 -12.76 -16.38 -5.42
N GLN A 242 -13.66 -16.99 -4.65
CA GLN A 242 -13.33 -18.11 -3.74
C GLN A 242 -12.81 -19.32 -4.52
N HIS A 243 -11.83 -20.04 -3.98
CA HIS A 243 -11.35 -21.36 -4.43
C HIS A 243 -10.13 -21.42 -5.36
N ASN A 244 -9.20 -20.48 -5.39
CA ASN A 244 -7.96 -20.58 -6.19
C ASN A 244 -8.17 -20.86 -7.69
N ILE A 245 -9.38 -20.74 -8.21
CA ILE A 245 -9.72 -20.89 -9.63
C ILE A 245 -10.05 -19.52 -10.18
N LEU A 246 -9.31 -19.09 -11.20
CA LEU A 246 -9.54 -17.82 -11.86
C LEU A 246 -10.71 -17.93 -12.85
N LEU A 247 -11.89 -17.47 -12.45
CA LEU A 247 -13.05 -17.33 -13.33
C LEU A 247 -13.03 -15.92 -13.96
N CYS A 248 -12.87 -15.86 -15.26
CA CYS A 248 -12.87 -14.60 -16.00
C CYS A 248 -14.21 -14.45 -16.73
N PRO A 249 -15.10 -13.57 -16.30
CA PRO A 249 -16.34 -13.30 -17.02
C PRO A 249 -16.03 -12.77 -18.44
N ASP A 250 -16.99 -12.90 -19.34
CA ASP A 250 -16.90 -12.21 -20.62
C ASP A 250 -16.90 -10.69 -20.44
N PHE A 251 -16.43 -9.99 -21.48
CA PHE A 251 -16.20 -8.55 -21.36
C PHE A 251 -17.50 -7.72 -21.23
N GLU A 252 -18.61 -8.23 -21.72
CA GLU A 252 -19.91 -7.55 -21.61
C GLU A 252 -20.47 -7.66 -20.19
N THR A 253 -20.38 -8.85 -19.60
CA THR A 253 -20.74 -9.09 -18.20
C THR A 253 -19.87 -8.24 -17.27
N LEU A 254 -18.57 -8.14 -17.55
CA LEU A 254 -17.66 -7.28 -16.83
C LEU A 254 -18.04 -5.79 -16.93
N ALA A 255 -18.38 -5.32 -18.12
CA ALA A 255 -18.79 -3.93 -18.34
C ALA A 255 -20.09 -3.58 -17.58
N LYS A 256 -21.05 -4.49 -17.54
CA LYS A 256 -22.29 -4.35 -16.75
C LYS A 256 -21.98 -4.21 -15.25
N HIS A 257 -21.00 -4.95 -14.73
CA HIS A 257 -20.59 -4.83 -13.33
C HIS A 257 -20.12 -3.39 -12.97
N PHE A 258 -19.52 -2.70 -13.94
CA PHE A 258 -19.11 -1.29 -13.79
C PHE A 258 -20.17 -0.28 -14.21
N ASN A 259 -21.40 -0.73 -14.49
CA ASN A 259 -22.50 0.11 -15.03
C ASN A 259 -22.10 0.86 -16.31
N LEU A 260 -21.33 0.20 -17.19
CA LEU A 260 -20.84 0.75 -18.45
C LEU A 260 -21.20 -0.16 -19.63
N GLY A 261 -21.31 0.44 -20.82
CA GLY A 261 -21.27 -0.32 -22.06
C GLY A 261 -19.86 -0.84 -22.38
N ALA A 262 -19.77 -2.01 -23.02
CA ALA A 262 -18.48 -2.65 -23.34
C ALA A 262 -17.53 -1.72 -24.12
N GLN A 263 -18.04 -0.94 -25.07
CA GLN A 263 -17.20 0.01 -25.83
C GLN A 263 -16.64 1.13 -24.94
N THR A 264 -17.42 1.62 -23.99
CA THR A 264 -17.00 2.65 -23.04
C THR A 264 -15.90 2.11 -22.12
N LEU A 265 -16.08 0.90 -21.57
CA LEU A 265 -15.08 0.25 -20.73
C LEU A 265 -13.78 0.00 -21.52
N ARG A 266 -13.87 -0.46 -22.78
CA ARG A 266 -12.71 -0.66 -23.64
C ARG A 266 -11.92 0.63 -23.85
N ARG A 267 -12.60 1.74 -24.16
CA ARG A 267 -11.97 3.06 -24.33
C ARG A 267 -11.28 3.53 -23.04
N ARG A 268 -11.90 3.30 -21.87
CA ARG A 268 -11.32 3.63 -20.56
C ARG A 268 -10.05 2.82 -20.29
N LEU A 269 -10.08 1.51 -20.52
CA LEU A 269 -8.89 0.66 -20.37
C LEU A 269 -7.78 1.06 -21.32
N THR A 270 -8.09 1.40 -22.57
CA THR A 270 -7.10 1.91 -23.52
C THR A 270 -6.49 3.23 -23.07
N ALA A 271 -7.28 4.14 -22.49
CA ALA A 271 -6.78 5.38 -21.90
C ALA A 271 -5.86 5.14 -20.67
N GLU A 272 -6.05 4.01 -19.97
CA GLU A 272 -5.19 3.55 -18.89
C GLU A 272 -3.96 2.75 -19.40
N GLY A 273 -3.74 2.67 -20.72
CA GLY A 273 -2.61 1.95 -21.33
C GLY A 273 -2.72 0.43 -21.20
N THR A 274 -3.93 -0.13 -21.02
CA THR A 274 -4.15 -1.56 -20.80
C THR A 274 -5.38 -2.09 -21.56
N SER A 275 -5.59 -3.40 -21.47
CA SER A 275 -6.76 -4.10 -22.01
C SER A 275 -7.18 -5.25 -21.10
N TYR A 276 -8.43 -5.72 -21.22
CA TYR A 276 -8.90 -6.85 -20.41
C TYR A 276 -8.07 -8.13 -20.60
N PRO A 277 -7.65 -8.52 -21.81
CA PRO A 277 -6.70 -9.62 -21.99
C PRO A 277 -5.39 -9.42 -21.23
N GLN A 278 -4.80 -8.22 -21.27
CA GLN A 278 -3.56 -7.91 -20.54
C GLN A 278 -3.74 -8.02 -19.04
N ILE A 279 -4.86 -7.50 -18.49
CA ILE A 279 -5.19 -7.62 -17.06
C ILE A 279 -5.30 -9.10 -16.66
N LYS A 280 -5.98 -9.92 -17.47
CA LYS A 280 -6.09 -11.36 -17.22
C LYS A 280 -4.71 -12.04 -17.23
N ASP A 281 -3.87 -11.70 -18.17
CA ASP A 281 -2.52 -12.25 -18.28
C ASP A 281 -1.64 -11.86 -17.09
N GLU A 282 -1.72 -10.61 -16.63
CA GLU A 282 -1.04 -10.16 -15.42
C GLU A 282 -1.48 -10.97 -14.19
N ILE A 283 -2.79 -11.15 -14.00
CA ILE A 283 -3.34 -11.91 -12.86
C ILE A 283 -2.90 -13.38 -12.95
N ARG A 284 -3.00 -13.99 -14.13
CA ARG A 284 -2.56 -15.38 -14.37
C ARG A 284 -1.08 -15.58 -14.08
N LYS A 285 -0.24 -14.63 -14.51
CA LYS A 285 1.19 -14.64 -14.22
C LYS A 285 1.45 -14.61 -12.71
N ASP A 286 0.83 -13.67 -11.99
CA ASP A 286 1.04 -13.50 -10.56
C ASP A 286 0.61 -14.75 -9.78
N MET A 287 -0.59 -15.28 -10.07
CA MET A 287 -1.09 -16.51 -9.45
C MET A 287 -0.23 -17.74 -9.79
N ALA A 288 0.27 -17.83 -11.03
CA ALA A 288 1.18 -18.91 -11.43
C ALA A 288 2.48 -18.89 -10.63
N ILE A 289 3.09 -17.71 -10.51
CA ILE A 289 4.33 -17.53 -9.73
C ILE A 289 4.10 -17.92 -8.27
N ASP A 290 3.00 -17.47 -7.67
CA ASP A 290 2.65 -17.77 -6.28
C ASP A 290 2.49 -19.28 -6.04
N GLN A 291 1.75 -19.99 -6.92
CA GLN A 291 1.55 -21.43 -6.83
C GLN A 291 2.83 -22.25 -7.12
N LEU A 292 3.74 -21.74 -7.97
CA LEU A 292 5.04 -22.36 -8.21
C LEU A 292 5.98 -22.21 -7.01
N LEU A 293 5.91 -21.07 -6.30
CA LEU A 293 6.68 -20.81 -5.07
C LEU A 293 6.27 -21.70 -3.91
N THR A 294 4.98 -21.96 -3.75
CA THR A 294 4.47 -22.84 -2.69
C THR A 294 4.82 -24.31 -2.90
N GLY A 295 5.19 -24.71 -4.11
CA GLY A 295 5.65 -26.07 -4.46
C GLY A 295 4.61 -27.18 -4.41
N ALA A 296 3.39 -26.90 -3.89
CA ALA A 296 2.38 -27.91 -3.57
C ALA A 296 1.60 -28.44 -4.78
N CYS A 297 1.59 -27.70 -5.92
CA CYS A 297 0.75 -28.02 -7.08
C CYS A 297 1.56 -28.46 -8.29
N SER A 298 1.02 -29.40 -9.07
CA SER A 298 1.61 -29.75 -10.37
C SER A 298 1.39 -28.62 -11.39
N VAL A 299 2.23 -28.57 -12.44
CA VAL A 299 2.08 -27.61 -13.54
C VAL A 299 0.72 -27.75 -14.22
N ALA A 300 0.17 -28.96 -14.26
CA ALA A 300 -1.15 -29.24 -14.83
C ALA A 300 -2.28 -28.67 -13.96
N ASP A 301 -2.17 -28.78 -12.63
CA ASP A 301 -3.15 -28.23 -11.71
C ASP A 301 -3.15 -26.71 -11.72
N ILE A 302 -1.95 -26.11 -11.78
CA ILE A 302 -1.79 -24.67 -11.93
C ILE A 302 -2.46 -24.19 -13.24
N ALA A 303 -2.21 -24.87 -14.37
CA ALA A 303 -2.82 -24.52 -15.63
C ALA A 303 -4.35 -24.55 -15.56
N ARG A 304 -4.92 -25.59 -14.93
CA ARG A 304 -6.37 -25.74 -14.73
C ARG A 304 -6.94 -24.64 -13.84
N ALA A 305 -6.28 -24.34 -12.71
CA ALA A 305 -6.68 -23.29 -11.78
C ALA A 305 -6.70 -21.89 -12.44
N LEU A 306 -5.81 -21.66 -13.41
CA LEU A 306 -5.72 -20.41 -14.16
C LEU A 306 -6.65 -20.34 -15.39
N GLY A 307 -7.49 -21.36 -15.60
CA GLY A 307 -8.46 -21.41 -16.69
C GLY A 307 -7.85 -21.72 -18.06
N PHE A 308 -6.73 -22.44 -18.11
CA PHE A 308 -6.18 -22.98 -19.35
C PHE A 308 -6.74 -24.38 -19.63
N SER A 309 -7.15 -24.64 -20.86
CA SER A 309 -7.63 -25.97 -21.30
C SER A 309 -6.50 -26.99 -21.34
N GLU A 310 -5.25 -26.55 -21.59
CA GLU A 310 -4.10 -27.42 -21.74
C GLU A 310 -2.86 -26.85 -21.03
N SER A 311 -2.09 -27.71 -20.36
CA SER A 311 -0.82 -27.32 -19.71
C SER A 311 0.23 -26.78 -20.68
N ARG A 312 0.19 -27.22 -21.96
CA ARG A 312 1.09 -26.71 -23.00
C ARG A 312 0.80 -25.24 -23.33
N SER A 313 -0.47 -24.86 -23.39
CA SER A 313 -0.90 -23.47 -23.63
C SER A 313 -0.48 -22.57 -22.46
N PHE A 314 -0.66 -23.04 -21.23
CA PHE A 314 -0.14 -22.36 -20.05
C PHE A 314 1.38 -22.20 -20.08
N SER A 315 2.14 -23.28 -20.36
CA SER A 315 3.60 -23.24 -20.37
C SER A 315 4.14 -22.25 -21.40
N ARG A 316 3.52 -22.14 -22.59
CA ARG A 316 3.87 -21.14 -23.61
C ARG A 316 3.57 -19.72 -23.15
N ALA A 317 2.40 -19.50 -22.53
CA ALA A 317 2.04 -18.19 -21.99
C ALA A 317 2.99 -17.78 -20.86
N PHE A 318 3.27 -18.68 -19.92
CA PHE A 318 4.16 -18.45 -18.79
C PHE A 318 5.59 -18.10 -19.25
N LYS A 319 6.12 -18.84 -20.25
CA LYS A 319 7.42 -18.52 -20.86
C LYS A 319 7.44 -17.13 -21.51
N LYS A 320 6.33 -16.73 -22.17
CA LYS A 320 6.19 -15.38 -22.74
C LYS A 320 6.19 -14.31 -21.65
N TRP A 321 5.60 -14.57 -20.47
CA TRP A 321 5.49 -13.61 -19.37
C TRP A 321 6.79 -13.49 -18.55
N THR A 322 7.56 -14.60 -18.39
CA THR A 322 8.67 -14.67 -17.43
C THR A 322 10.04 -14.94 -18.07
N GLY A 323 10.07 -15.35 -19.32
CA GLY A 323 11.28 -15.82 -20.02
C GLY A 323 11.61 -17.30 -19.81
N TYR A 324 11.02 -17.95 -18.79
CA TYR A 324 11.28 -19.35 -18.40
C TYR A 324 10.01 -20.20 -18.51
N ASN A 325 10.16 -21.51 -18.76
CA ASN A 325 9.02 -22.41 -18.59
C ASN A 325 8.73 -22.66 -17.07
N PRO A 326 7.51 -23.12 -16.71
CA PRO A 326 7.13 -23.29 -15.29
C PRO A 326 8.06 -24.20 -14.48
N THR A 327 8.57 -25.26 -15.09
CA THR A 327 9.47 -26.22 -14.44
C THR A 327 10.84 -25.61 -14.18
N GLN A 328 11.42 -24.93 -15.17
CA GLN A 328 12.67 -24.20 -15.03
C GLN A 328 12.55 -23.10 -13.98
N TYR A 329 11.45 -22.34 -13.99
CA TYR A 329 11.19 -21.27 -13.05
C TYR A 329 11.13 -21.80 -11.62
N ARG A 330 10.50 -22.95 -11.38
CA ARG A 330 10.45 -23.63 -10.07
C ARG A 330 11.84 -24.04 -9.60
N GLN A 331 12.72 -24.56 -10.47
CA GLN A 331 14.09 -24.94 -10.12
C GLN A 331 14.93 -23.74 -9.67
N ILE A 332 14.91 -22.64 -10.44
CA ILE A 332 15.67 -21.41 -10.15
C ILE A 332 15.31 -20.80 -8.78
N ILE A 333 14.09 -21.01 -8.29
CA ILE A 333 13.61 -20.41 -7.04
C ILE A 333 13.97 -21.30 -5.83
N HIS A 334 14.19 -22.59 -6.03
CA HIS A 334 14.52 -23.54 -4.96
C HIS A 334 16.03 -23.84 -4.87
N GLU A 335 16.85 -23.27 -5.76
CA GLU A 335 18.32 -23.14 -5.65
C GLU A 335 18.68 -21.85 -4.87
#